data_48b8ea7d6b5e59238f7431b02a0cd4ad
#
_entry.id   48b8ea7d6b5e59238f7431b02a0cd4ad
#
_cell.length_a   1.000
_cell.length_b   1.000
_cell.length_c   1.000
_cell.angle_alpha   90.00
_cell.angle_beta   90.00
_cell.angle_gamma   90.00
#
_symmetry.space_group_name_H-M   'P 1'
#
loop_
_entity.id
_entity.type
_entity.pdbx_description
1 polymer ?
#
loop_
_entity_poly.entity_id
_entity_poly.type
_entity_poly.pdbx_seq_one_letter_code
_entity_poly.pdbx_strand_id
1 'polypeptide(L)'
;PIFCVGSLGSRADNDVLAIAREFAARINFAHLRDVAIEADGSFVEASHLEGRSDMFAILRVLLAEEARRRGEGREDHLIPMRPDHGHLIGDDINKPTNPGYSLIGRLKGLGELHGIIHAIGKAGF
;
A
#
# COMPACT_ATOMS: atom_id res chain seq x y z
N PRO A 1 -9.52 -8.55 -8.97
CA PRO A 1 -8.36 -9.17 -8.28
C PRO A 1 -7.85 -8.30 -7.14
N ILE A 2 -7.05 -8.90 -6.26
CA ILE A 2 -6.33 -8.22 -5.19
C ILE A 2 -4.97 -7.77 -5.73
N PHE A 3 -4.63 -6.50 -5.49
CA PHE A 3 -3.33 -5.93 -5.81
C PHE A 3 -2.52 -5.82 -4.53
N CYS A 4 -1.47 -6.63 -4.38
CA CYS A 4 -0.58 -6.59 -3.22
C CYS A 4 0.77 -6.00 -3.61
N VAL A 5 1.03 -4.77 -3.19
CA VAL A 5 2.26 -4.03 -3.51
C VAL A 5 3.50 -4.80 -3.07
N GLY A 6 3.53 -5.30 -1.83
CA GLY A 6 4.67 -6.03 -1.30
C GLY A 6 4.90 -7.38 -1.97
N SER A 7 3.83 -8.13 -2.31
CA SER A 7 3.99 -9.41 -3.01
C SER A 7 4.56 -9.23 -4.42
N LEU A 8 4.12 -8.22 -5.13
CA LEU A 8 4.68 -7.87 -6.44
C LEU A 8 6.08 -7.27 -6.29
N GLY A 9 6.29 -6.45 -5.27
CA GLY A 9 7.56 -5.79 -4.97
C GLY A 9 8.64 -6.71 -4.42
N SER A 10 8.30 -7.93 -3.98
CA SER A 10 9.31 -8.92 -3.52
C SER A 10 10.22 -9.42 -4.65
N ARG A 11 9.87 -9.18 -5.90
CA ARG A 11 10.74 -9.43 -7.06
C ARG A 11 11.36 -8.13 -7.53
N ALA A 12 12.68 -8.08 -7.59
CA ALA A 12 13.43 -6.87 -7.96
C ALA A 12 13.16 -6.41 -9.40
N ASP A 13 12.82 -7.34 -10.30
CA ASP A 13 12.54 -7.10 -11.72
C ASP A 13 11.10 -6.61 -11.99
N ASN A 14 10.22 -6.58 -11.00
CA ASN A 14 8.88 -6.03 -11.16
C ASN A 14 8.87 -4.50 -11.00
N ASP A 15 8.28 -3.81 -11.98
CA ASP A 15 7.86 -2.42 -11.83
C ASP A 15 6.42 -2.39 -11.30
N VAL A 16 6.29 -2.28 -9.97
CA VAL A 16 4.98 -2.33 -9.31
C VAL A 16 4.09 -1.15 -9.71
N LEU A 17 4.66 0.02 -9.96
CA LEU A 17 3.90 1.19 -10.39
C LEU A 17 3.38 1.02 -11.83
N ALA A 18 4.18 0.47 -12.73
CA ALA A 18 3.72 0.14 -14.08
C ALA A 18 2.59 -0.89 -14.06
N ILE A 19 2.72 -1.92 -13.22
CA ILE A 19 1.66 -2.93 -13.02
C ILE A 19 0.38 -2.27 -12.48
N ALA A 20 0.49 -1.37 -11.49
CA ALA A 20 -0.67 -0.65 -10.97
C ALA A 20 -1.39 0.15 -12.06
N ARG A 21 -0.64 0.87 -12.90
CA ARG A 21 -1.18 1.68 -14.01
C ARG A 21 -1.90 0.83 -15.04
N GLU A 22 -1.30 -0.27 -15.45
CA GLU A 22 -1.85 -1.15 -16.47
C GLU A 22 -3.12 -1.87 -16.01
N PHE A 23 -3.16 -2.29 -14.75
CA PHE A 23 -4.25 -3.11 -14.23
C PHE A 23 -5.23 -2.36 -13.31
N ALA A 24 -5.11 -1.04 -13.15
CA ALA A 24 -5.94 -0.23 -12.25
C ALA A 24 -7.44 -0.54 -12.37
N ALA A 25 -7.95 -0.59 -13.60
CA ALA A 25 -9.38 -0.85 -13.88
C ALA A 25 -9.87 -2.23 -13.39
N ARG A 26 -8.97 -3.15 -13.10
CA ARG A 26 -9.27 -4.51 -12.64
C ARG A 26 -9.01 -4.73 -11.16
N ILE A 27 -8.44 -3.75 -10.45
CA ILE A 27 -8.12 -3.86 -9.02
C ILE A 27 -9.40 -3.62 -8.23
N ASN A 28 -9.76 -4.58 -7.38
CA ASN A 28 -10.95 -4.50 -6.53
C ASN A 28 -10.61 -4.41 -5.03
N PHE A 29 -9.35 -4.60 -4.68
CA PHE A 29 -8.82 -4.47 -3.33
C PHE A 29 -7.30 -4.28 -3.39
N ALA A 30 -6.72 -3.47 -2.51
CA ALA A 30 -5.28 -3.26 -2.45
C ALA A 30 -4.70 -3.52 -1.06
N HIS A 31 -3.63 -4.31 -1.00
CA HIS A 31 -2.72 -4.40 0.13
C HIS A 31 -1.55 -3.44 -0.11
N LEU A 32 -1.47 -2.41 0.70
CA LEU A 32 -0.43 -1.36 0.61
C LEU A 32 0.78 -1.71 1.49
N ARG A 33 1.16 -2.98 1.48
CA ARG A 33 2.37 -3.51 2.10
C ARG A 33 3.59 -3.06 1.32
N ASP A 34 4.69 -2.76 1.98
CA ASP A 34 5.96 -2.48 1.30
C ASP A 34 7.07 -3.39 1.78
N VAL A 35 8.08 -3.56 0.95
CA VAL A 35 9.23 -4.44 1.19
C VAL A 35 10.52 -3.76 0.75
N ALA A 36 11.62 -4.20 1.33
CA ALA A 36 12.98 -3.88 0.87
C ALA A 36 13.65 -5.14 0.35
N ILE A 37 14.44 -5.04 -0.72
CA ILE A 37 15.20 -6.15 -1.28
C ILE A 37 16.61 -6.11 -0.70
N GLU A 38 17.06 -7.25 -0.17
CA GLU A 38 18.39 -7.44 0.36
C GLU A 38 19.41 -7.73 -0.76
N ALA A 39 20.71 -7.60 -0.44
CA ALA A 39 21.78 -7.79 -1.42
C ALA A 39 21.85 -9.21 -2.03
N ASP A 40 21.35 -10.21 -1.31
CA ASP A 40 21.27 -11.61 -1.78
C ASP A 40 20.01 -11.93 -2.60
N GLY A 41 19.16 -10.91 -2.82
CA GLY A 41 17.89 -11.06 -3.54
C GLY A 41 16.70 -11.49 -2.68
N SER A 42 16.92 -11.76 -1.39
CA SER A 42 15.81 -11.93 -0.44
C SER A 42 15.11 -10.60 -0.17
N PHE A 43 13.98 -10.62 0.53
CA PHE A 43 13.27 -9.41 0.91
C PHE A 43 12.86 -9.44 2.38
N VAL A 44 12.71 -8.25 2.94
CA VAL A 44 12.20 -8.05 4.30
C VAL A 44 11.02 -7.07 4.26
N GLU A 45 10.17 -7.13 5.28
CA GLU A 45 9.11 -6.14 5.46
C GLU A 45 9.72 -4.75 5.69
N ALA A 46 9.21 -3.75 4.99
CA ALA A 46 9.58 -2.35 5.19
C ALA A 46 8.42 -1.55 5.78
N SER A 47 8.73 -0.39 6.36
CA SER A 47 7.70 0.60 6.66
C SER A 47 7.05 1.07 5.36
N HIS A 48 5.77 1.43 5.40
CA HIS A 48 4.94 1.69 4.21
C HIS A 48 5.48 2.80 3.29
N LEU A 49 6.30 3.72 3.80
CA LEU A 49 6.88 4.83 3.03
C LEU A 49 8.40 4.73 2.90
N GLU A 50 9.01 3.64 3.39
CA GLU A 50 10.48 3.49 3.46
C GLU A 50 10.98 2.27 2.66
N GLY A 51 10.08 1.54 2.03
CA GLY A 51 10.40 0.40 1.18
C GLY A 51 10.77 0.80 -0.25
N ARG A 52 10.75 -0.19 -1.14
CA ARG A 52 11.16 0.03 -2.53
C ARG A 52 10.07 0.62 -3.42
N SER A 53 8.82 0.60 -2.98
CA SER A 53 7.68 1.01 -3.81
C SER A 53 7.36 2.49 -3.61
N ASP A 54 7.14 3.22 -4.69
CA ASP A 54 6.60 4.59 -4.61
C ASP A 54 5.12 4.54 -4.22
N MET A 55 4.87 4.46 -2.92
CA MET A 55 3.52 4.33 -2.38
C MET A 55 2.64 5.54 -2.72
N PHE A 56 3.23 6.75 -2.79
CA PHE A 56 2.50 7.95 -3.20
C PHE A 56 2.00 7.84 -4.64
N ALA A 57 2.89 7.44 -5.57
CA ALA A 57 2.51 7.27 -6.98
C ALA A 57 1.47 6.14 -7.16
N ILE A 58 1.61 5.03 -6.42
CA ILE A 58 0.64 3.93 -6.45
C ILE A 58 -0.73 4.40 -5.96
N LEU A 59 -0.79 5.11 -4.82
CA LEU A 59 -2.05 5.65 -4.31
C LEU A 59 -2.71 6.63 -5.28
N ARG A 60 -1.92 7.46 -5.97
CA ARG A 60 -2.47 8.33 -7.03
C ARG A 60 -3.14 7.55 -8.14
N VAL A 61 -2.56 6.43 -8.56
CA VAL A 61 -3.16 5.55 -9.59
C VAL A 61 -4.48 4.97 -9.11
N LEU A 62 -4.52 4.45 -7.88
CA LEU A 62 -5.73 3.85 -7.32
C LEU A 62 -6.86 4.88 -7.13
N LEU A 63 -6.53 6.07 -6.60
CA LEU A 63 -7.51 7.14 -6.41
C LEU A 63 -8.00 7.74 -7.73
N ALA A 64 -7.15 7.83 -8.74
CA ALA A 64 -7.56 8.23 -10.10
C ALA A 64 -8.54 7.22 -10.70
N GLU A 65 -8.31 5.93 -10.47
CA GLU A 65 -9.26 4.89 -10.91
C GLU A 65 -10.60 4.97 -10.17
N GLU A 66 -10.59 5.21 -8.85
CA GLU A 66 -11.83 5.46 -8.11
C GLU A 66 -12.62 6.66 -8.67
N ALA A 67 -11.91 7.75 -8.98
CA ALA A 67 -12.51 8.94 -9.57
C ALA A 67 -13.10 8.65 -10.97
N ARG A 68 -12.40 7.88 -11.78
CA ARG A 68 -12.87 7.43 -13.10
C ARG A 68 -14.15 6.59 -12.96
N ARG A 69 -14.18 5.60 -12.06
CA ARG A 69 -15.35 4.75 -11.79
C ARG A 69 -16.54 5.57 -11.31
N ARG A 70 -16.30 6.53 -10.41
CA ARG A 70 -17.35 7.43 -9.92
C ARG A 70 -17.90 8.29 -11.04
N GLY A 71 -17.06 8.79 -11.95
CA GLY A 71 -17.49 9.55 -13.13
C GLY A 71 -18.34 8.73 -14.11
N GLU A 72 -18.16 7.42 -14.14
CA GLU A 72 -18.99 6.48 -14.92
C GLU A 72 -20.29 6.07 -14.21
N GLY A 73 -20.54 6.55 -12.99
CA GLY A 73 -21.72 6.20 -12.20
C GLY A 73 -21.70 4.79 -11.62
N ARG A 74 -20.53 4.18 -11.46
CA ARG A 74 -20.41 2.83 -10.93
C ARG A 74 -20.65 2.81 -9.42
N GLU A 75 -21.44 1.86 -8.95
CA GLU A 75 -21.64 1.62 -7.52
C GLU A 75 -20.37 1.11 -6.84
N ASP A 76 -19.56 0.28 -7.52
CA ASP A 76 -18.29 -0.29 -7.06
C ASP A 76 -17.10 0.65 -7.33
N HIS A 77 -17.27 1.95 -7.14
CA HIS A 77 -16.22 2.93 -7.44
C HIS A 77 -15.06 2.93 -6.45
N LEU A 78 -15.27 2.52 -5.21
CA LEU A 78 -14.22 2.46 -4.20
C LEU A 78 -13.36 1.21 -4.33
N ILE A 79 -12.06 1.36 -4.09
CA ILE A 79 -11.09 0.27 -3.96
C ILE A 79 -10.71 0.17 -2.48
N PRO A 80 -11.25 -0.78 -1.71
CA PRO A 80 -10.83 -0.97 -0.32
C PRO A 80 -9.34 -1.21 -0.22
N MET A 81 -8.68 -0.56 0.75
CA MET A 81 -7.24 -0.61 0.94
C MET A 81 -6.89 -0.90 2.38
N ARG A 82 -5.75 -1.57 2.62
CA ARG A 82 -5.24 -1.79 3.97
C ARG A 82 -3.71 -1.78 4.00
N PRO A 83 -3.09 -1.38 5.14
CA PRO A 83 -1.62 -1.37 5.30
C PRO A 83 -1.00 -2.77 5.31
N ASP A 84 -1.73 -3.79 5.78
CA ASP A 84 -1.37 -5.19 5.96
C ASP A 84 -0.43 -5.43 7.16
N HIS A 85 0.87 -5.16 7.08
CA HIS A 85 1.86 -5.41 8.14
C HIS A 85 2.25 -4.14 8.92
N GLY A 86 2.95 -4.33 10.04
CA GLY A 86 3.54 -3.25 10.83
C GLY A 86 4.66 -3.76 11.73
N HIS A 87 5.69 -2.95 11.92
CA HIS A 87 6.82 -3.26 12.81
C HIS A 87 6.43 -3.03 14.27
N LEU A 88 7.16 -3.69 15.19
CA LEU A 88 7.03 -3.45 16.63
C LEU A 88 7.55 -2.06 16.97
N ILE A 89 6.68 -1.20 17.47
CA ILE A 89 7.03 0.14 17.94
C ILE A 89 6.33 0.48 19.25
N GLY A 90 6.96 1.32 20.05
CA GLY A 90 6.39 1.76 21.32
C GLY A 90 6.03 0.58 22.22
N ASP A 91 4.83 0.58 22.76
CA ASP A 91 4.36 -0.44 23.69
C ASP A 91 4.10 -1.82 23.07
N ASP A 92 4.06 -1.93 21.72
CA ASP A 92 3.99 -3.22 21.04
C ASP A 92 5.19 -4.13 21.37
N ILE A 93 6.36 -3.54 21.69
CA ILE A 93 7.59 -4.27 22.02
C ILE A 93 7.38 -5.15 23.25
N ASN A 94 6.53 -4.75 24.19
CA ASN A 94 6.27 -5.42 25.45
C ASN A 94 5.04 -6.35 25.40
N LYS A 95 4.38 -6.47 24.26
CA LYS A 95 3.15 -7.26 24.10
C LYS A 95 3.38 -8.48 23.20
N PRO A 96 2.77 -9.63 23.55
CA PRO A 96 2.76 -10.76 22.64
C PRO A 96 1.95 -10.42 21.40
N THR A 97 2.58 -10.54 20.24
CA THR A 97 1.94 -10.30 18.94
C THR A 97 2.51 -11.23 17.89
N ASN A 98 1.72 -11.57 16.89
CA ASN A 98 2.22 -12.31 15.74
C ASN A 98 3.18 -11.40 14.95
N PRO A 99 4.30 -11.94 14.44
CA PRO A 99 5.23 -11.17 13.62
C PRO A 99 4.51 -10.44 12.47
N GLY A 100 4.76 -9.14 12.34
CA GLY A 100 4.15 -8.29 11.33
C GLY A 100 2.72 -7.81 11.64
N TYR A 101 2.13 -8.19 12.77
CA TYR A 101 0.74 -7.84 13.11
C TYR A 101 0.60 -7.06 14.41
N SER A 102 1.61 -6.28 14.77
CA SER A 102 1.55 -5.37 15.92
C SER A 102 0.48 -4.30 15.75
N LEU A 103 -0.19 -3.92 16.84
CA LEU A 103 -1.28 -2.94 16.78
C LEU A 103 -0.77 -1.55 16.42
N ILE A 104 0.20 -1.04 17.19
CA ILE A 104 0.68 0.35 17.03
C ILE A 104 1.42 0.51 15.69
N GLY A 105 2.24 -0.48 15.30
CA GLY A 105 2.91 -0.46 14.01
C GLY A 105 1.95 -0.44 12.82
N ARG A 106 0.85 -1.18 12.90
CA ARG A 106 -0.20 -1.16 11.86
C ARG A 106 -0.98 0.15 11.86
N LEU A 107 -1.25 0.74 13.03
CA LEU A 107 -1.88 2.06 13.13
C LEU A 107 -0.98 3.16 12.57
N LYS A 108 0.35 3.07 12.77
CA LYS A 108 1.32 3.98 12.13
C LYS A 108 1.16 3.94 10.61
N GLY A 109 1.24 2.75 10.02
CA GLY A 109 1.09 2.58 8.56
C GLY A 109 -0.26 3.08 8.05
N LEU A 110 -1.35 2.81 8.78
CA LEU A 110 -2.68 3.31 8.43
C LEU A 110 -2.72 4.84 8.45
N GLY A 111 -2.13 5.48 9.46
CA GLY A 111 -2.05 6.94 9.56
C GLY A 111 -1.24 7.57 8.43
N GLU A 112 -0.10 6.98 8.07
CA GLU A 112 0.74 7.42 6.95
C GLU A 112 -0.02 7.37 5.62
N LEU A 113 -0.68 6.25 5.33
CA LEU A 113 -1.45 6.07 4.10
C LEU A 113 -2.66 7.01 4.05
N HIS A 114 -3.40 7.18 5.15
CA HIS A 114 -4.48 8.15 5.24
C HIS A 114 -4.01 9.58 5.00
N GLY A 115 -2.84 9.94 5.54
CA GLY A 115 -2.23 11.25 5.31
C GLY A 115 -1.97 11.52 3.83
N ILE A 116 -1.42 10.53 3.11
CA ILE A 116 -1.18 10.62 1.67
C ILE A 116 -2.49 10.73 0.89
N ILE A 117 -3.47 9.87 1.17
CA ILE A 117 -4.79 9.90 0.52
C ILE A 117 -5.45 11.26 0.72
N HIS A 118 -5.41 11.80 1.94
CA HIS A 118 -5.96 13.12 2.23
C HIS A 118 -5.24 14.23 1.44
N ALA A 119 -3.90 14.18 1.40
CA ALA A 119 -3.10 15.16 0.66
C ALA A 119 -3.40 15.13 -0.85
N ILE A 120 -3.48 13.94 -1.44
CA ILE A 120 -3.84 13.77 -2.86
C ILE A 120 -5.23 14.37 -3.13
N GLY A 121 -6.20 14.08 -2.28
CA GLY A 121 -7.57 14.60 -2.44
C GLY A 121 -7.66 16.12 -2.32
N LYS A 122 -6.84 16.75 -1.45
CA LYS A 122 -6.82 18.20 -1.25
C LYS A 122 -6.03 18.95 -2.32
N ALA A 123 -4.92 18.40 -2.76
CA ALA A 123 -4.02 19.06 -3.72
C ALA A 123 -4.41 18.79 -5.18
N GLY A 124 -5.31 17.87 -5.45
CA GLY A 124 -5.76 17.53 -6.81
C GLY A 124 -4.71 16.81 -7.64
N PHE A 125 -3.83 16.10 -6.98
CA PHE A 125 -2.79 15.32 -7.68
C PHE A 125 -3.36 14.11 -8.43
#